data_53ce066b5487aac148f829174128c5e3
#
_entry.id   53ce066b5487aac148f829174128c5e3
#
_cell.length_a   1.000
_cell.length_b   1.000
_cell.length_c   1.000
_cell.angle_alpha   90.00
_cell.angle_beta   90.00
_cell.angle_gamma   90.00
#
_symmetry.space_group_name_H-M   'P 1'
#
loop_
_entity.id
_entity.type
_entity.pdbx_description
1 polymer ?
#
loop_
_entity_poly.entity_id
_entity_poly.type
_entity_poly.pdbx_seq_one_letter_code
_entity_poly.pdbx_strand_id
1 'polypeptide(L)'
;PLFDNDERSIIGTIYKKEGRKKAVIEGLKFFEKKMELLLDNLFMNIDSHNINSKKNFNKSFIRIYCSRGGMRSQSISWLLEKYKFNPITLKGGYKTYRRWILDCFSKKWNIIIIGGKTGTGKTRLLSLLEQYKYQTIDLEGFACHRGSTFGGLGMQKQPSNEQFENKIAEKLYSFKVINNIFVEAESANIGKCKIPHE
;
A
#
# COMPACT_ATOMS: atom_id res chain seq x y z
N PRO A 1 8.08 9.72 2.30
CA PRO A 1 7.73 10.45 1.07
C PRO A 1 8.77 11.54 0.78
N LEU A 2 9.01 11.80 -0.53
CA LEU A 2 9.96 12.83 -0.97
C LEU A 2 9.58 14.23 -0.47
N PHE A 3 8.29 14.54 -0.55
CA PHE A 3 7.72 15.78 -0.04
C PHE A 3 6.66 15.48 1.01
N ASP A 4 6.63 16.25 2.09
CA ASP A 4 5.53 16.21 3.05
C ASP A 4 4.27 16.91 2.51
N ASN A 5 3.24 17.05 3.33
CA ASN A 5 1.97 17.62 2.89
C ASN A 5 2.07 19.10 2.60
N ASP A 6 2.83 19.83 3.41
CA ASP A 6 2.98 21.28 3.29
C ASP A 6 3.81 21.64 2.05
N GLU A 7 4.94 20.98 1.85
CA GLU A 7 5.76 21.12 0.65
C GLU A 7 4.98 20.79 -0.63
N ARG A 8 4.16 19.73 -0.60
CA ARG A 8 3.28 19.39 -1.75
C ARG A 8 2.23 20.46 -2.00
N SER A 9 1.69 21.06 -0.95
CA SER A 9 0.73 22.17 -1.05
C SER A 9 1.38 23.40 -1.68
N ILE A 10 2.58 23.77 -1.20
CA ILE A 10 3.35 24.90 -1.73
C ILE A 10 3.65 24.69 -3.21
N ILE A 11 4.27 23.54 -3.57
CA ILE A 11 4.61 23.21 -4.97
C ILE A 11 3.35 23.21 -5.85
N GLY A 12 2.25 22.64 -5.34
CA GLY A 12 0.97 22.60 -6.06
C GLY A 12 0.36 23.96 -6.31
N THR A 13 0.49 24.88 -5.35
CA THR A 13 0.03 26.27 -5.46
C THR A 13 0.86 27.03 -6.48
N ILE A 14 2.17 26.91 -6.43
CA ILE A 14 3.08 27.53 -7.40
C ILE A 14 2.81 26.99 -8.80
N TYR A 15 2.58 25.67 -8.93
CA TYR A 15 2.25 25.07 -10.22
C TYR A 15 0.99 25.70 -10.85
N LYS A 16 -0.04 25.94 -10.04
CA LYS A 16 -1.30 26.53 -10.50
C LYS A 16 -1.18 28.02 -10.84
N LYS A 17 -0.45 28.79 -10.03
CA LYS A 17 -0.36 30.25 -10.14
C LYS A 17 0.74 30.72 -11.09
N GLU A 18 1.89 30.04 -11.08
CA GLU A 18 3.12 30.51 -11.70
C GLU A 18 3.70 29.54 -12.75
N GLY A 19 3.05 28.38 -12.88
CA GLY A 19 3.35 27.40 -13.91
C GLY A 19 4.43 26.40 -13.51
N ARG A 20 4.66 25.44 -14.44
CA ARG A 20 5.51 24.27 -14.23
C ARG A 20 6.96 24.61 -13.87
N LYS A 21 7.56 25.57 -14.56
CA LYS A 21 8.99 25.90 -14.41
C LYS A 21 9.32 26.32 -12.98
N LYS A 22 8.55 27.24 -12.41
CA LYS A 22 8.75 27.73 -11.04
C LYS A 22 8.48 26.65 -10.00
N ALA A 23 7.42 25.84 -10.19
CA ALA A 23 7.13 24.72 -9.31
C ALA A 23 8.26 23.67 -9.28
N VAL A 24 8.90 23.40 -10.42
CA VAL A 24 10.06 22.50 -10.48
C VAL A 24 11.25 23.07 -9.73
N ILE A 25 11.56 24.36 -9.89
CA ILE A 25 12.66 25.02 -9.16
C ILE A 25 12.44 24.94 -7.65
N GLU A 26 11.23 25.22 -7.18
CA GLU A 26 10.92 25.14 -5.75
C GLU A 26 10.98 23.68 -5.23
N GLY A 27 10.46 22.74 -6.01
CA GLY A 27 10.57 21.31 -5.69
C GLY A 27 12.01 20.82 -5.61
N LEU A 28 12.92 21.33 -6.42
CA LEU A 28 14.35 21.01 -6.35
C LEU A 28 15.00 21.53 -5.07
N LYS A 29 14.64 22.71 -4.58
CA LYS A 29 15.14 23.25 -3.30
C LYS A 29 14.73 22.35 -2.11
N PHE A 30 13.47 21.87 -2.08
CA PHE A 30 13.04 20.93 -1.07
C PHE A 30 13.73 19.56 -1.20
N PHE A 31 13.97 19.13 -2.44
CA PHE A 31 14.65 17.86 -2.70
C PHE A 31 16.10 17.88 -2.24
N GLU A 32 16.84 18.95 -2.54
CA GLU A 32 18.24 19.14 -2.14
C GLU A 32 18.41 18.95 -0.63
N LYS A 33 17.57 19.59 0.18
CA LYS A 33 17.60 19.50 1.65
C LYS A 33 17.37 18.09 2.19
N LYS A 34 16.67 17.24 1.45
CA LYS A 34 16.29 15.89 1.89
C LYS A 34 17.12 14.79 1.25
N MET A 35 17.95 15.12 0.27
CA MET A 35 18.68 14.14 -0.51
C MET A 35 19.67 13.33 0.34
N GLU A 36 20.45 14.01 1.18
CA GLU A 36 21.42 13.38 2.07
C GLU A 36 20.74 12.41 3.03
N LEU A 37 19.75 12.88 3.76
CA LEU A 37 18.96 12.05 4.69
C LEU A 37 18.29 10.86 4.00
N LEU A 38 17.85 11.03 2.76
CA LEU A 38 17.23 9.95 1.98
C LEU A 38 18.26 8.87 1.63
N LEU A 39 19.45 9.26 1.23
CA LEU A 39 20.54 8.34 0.92
C LEU A 39 21.03 7.61 2.18
N ASP A 40 21.24 8.32 3.28
CA ASP A 40 21.65 7.73 4.55
C ASP A 40 20.65 6.67 5.04
N ASN A 41 19.36 7.00 5.01
CA ASN A 41 18.31 6.05 5.36
C ASN A 41 18.29 4.81 4.45
N LEU A 42 18.57 4.97 3.16
CA LEU A 42 18.65 3.85 2.23
C LEU A 42 19.86 2.96 2.52
N PHE A 43 21.02 3.55 2.75
CA PHE A 43 22.21 2.79 3.09
C PHE A 43 22.04 2.05 4.42
N MET A 44 21.55 2.70 5.47
CA MET A 44 21.29 2.07 6.77
C MET A 44 20.29 0.90 6.69
N ASN A 45 19.20 1.06 5.93
CA ASN A 45 18.23 -0.02 5.78
C ASN A 45 18.78 -1.22 4.99
N ILE A 46 19.67 -0.99 4.03
CA ILE A 46 20.29 -2.06 3.26
C ILE A 46 21.31 -2.81 4.12
N ASP A 47 22.09 -2.12 4.94
CA ASP A 47 23.06 -2.72 5.85
C ASP A 47 22.37 -3.58 6.93
N SER A 48 21.27 -3.13 7.49
CA SER A 48 20.47 -3.88 8.48
C SER A 48 19.87 -5.19 7.92
N HIS A 49 19.54 -5.23 6.64
CA HIS A 49 19.04 -6.45 5.97
C HIS A 49 20.14 -7.38 5.47
N ASN A 50 21.40 -6.91 5.38
CA ASN A 50 22.53 -7.66 4.83
C ASN A 50 23.50 -8.23 5.88
N ILE A 51 23.24 -8.10 7.20
CA ILE A 51 24.09 -8.61 8.27
C ILE A 51 24.35 -10.13 8.14
N ASN A 52 23.51 -10.88 7.41
CA ASN A 52 23.66 -12.33 7.21
C ASN A 52 24.08 -12.78 5.80
N SER A 53 24.36 -11.86 4.88
CA SER A 53 24.83 -12.27 3.55
C SER A 53 25.75 -11.22 2.93
N LYS A 54 27.04 -11.58 2.79
CA LYS A 54 28.03 -10.88 1.93
C LYS A 54 27.62 -10.91 0.45
N LYS A 55 26.35 -10.64 0.11
CA LYS A 55 25.82 -10.73 -1.26
C LYS A 55 25.48 -9.34 -1.80
N ASN A 56 26.39 -8.90 -2.67
CA ASN A 56 26.20 -7.96 -3.78
C ASN A 56 25.01 -6.96 -3.68
N PHE A 57 25.32 -5.72 -3.39
CA PHE A 57 24.46 -4.52 -3.55
C PHE A 57 23.71 -4.50 -4.91
N ASN A 58 24.25 -5.12 -5.93
CA ASN A 58 23.69 -5.19 -7.31
C ASN A 58 22.41 -6.04 -7.45
N LYS A 59 21.90 -6.69 -6.40
CA LYS A 59 20.69 -7.54 -6.47
C LYS A 59 19.45 -7.01 -5.74
N SER A 60 19.58 -5.94 -4.99
CA SER A 60 18.41 -5.38 -4.27
C SER A 60 17.63 -4.44 -5.18
N PHE A 61 16.40 -4.82 -5.54
CA PHE A 61 15.51 -3.95 -6.31
C PHE A 61 14.81 -2.94 -5.39
N ILE A 62 14.98 -1.66 -5.68
CA ILE A 62 14.29 -0.57 -4.98
C ILE A 62 13.07 -0.16 -5.82
N ARG A 63 11.87 -0.41 -5.28
CA ARG A 63 10.63 -0.02 -5.96
C ARG A 63 10.27 1.42 -5.64
N ILE A 64 10.11 2.22 -6.68
CA ILE A 64 9.84 3.65 -6.57
C ILE A 64 8.53 3.97 -7.28
N TYR A 65 7.69 4.75 -6.63
CA TYR A 65 6.51 5.30 -7.28
C TYR A 65 6.18 6.70 -6.79
N CYS A 66 5.51 7.45 -7.61
CA CYS A 66 4.84 8.68 -7.23
C CYS A 66 3.38 8.62 -7.71
N SER A 67 2.62 9.67 -7.51
CA SER A 67 1.19 9.67 -7.85
C SER A 67 0.89 9.27 -9.30
N ARG A 68 1.72 9.72 -10.28
CA ARG A 68 1.49 9.50 -11.72
C ARG A 68 2.70 8.93 -12.47
N GLY A 69 3.74 8.45 -11.79
CA GLY A 69 4.95 7.94 -12.45
C GLY A 69 5.74 9.00 -13.22
N GLY A 70 5.68 10.26 -12.77
CA GLY A 70 6.35 11.38 -13.42
C GLY A 70 7.66 11.79 -12.75
N MET A 71 8.02 13.07 -12.87
CA MET A 71 9.32 13.63 -12.47
C MET A 71 9.81 13.18 -11.09
N ARG A 72 8.96 13.14 -10.06
CA ARG A 72 9.36 12.77 -8.69
C ARG A 72 10.00 11.37 -8.62
N SER A 73 9.35 10.36 -9.18
CA SER A 73 9.88 8.99 -9.20
C SER A 73 11.06 8.86 -10.16
N GLN A 74 11.05 9.56 -11.28
CA GLN A 74 12.15 9.54 -12.25
C GLN A 74 13.41 10.18 -11.70
N SER A 75 13.32 11.33 -10.99
CA SER A 75 14.48 11.98 -10.37
C SER A 75 15.15 11.09 -9.31
N ILE A 76 14.35 10.42 -8.48
CA ILE A 76 14.88 9.48 -7.49
C ILE A 76 15.48 8.25 -8.17
N SER A 77 14.84 7.71 -9.21
CA SER A 77 15.39 6.59 -9.98
C SER A 77 16.76 6.94 -10.55
N TRP A 78 16.85 8.07 -11.24
CA TRP A 78 18.11 8.58 -11.78
C TRP A 78 19.19 8.73 -10.71
N LEU A 79 18.85 9.31 -9.55
CA LEU A 79 19.80 9.46 -8.44
C LEU A 79 20.32 8.09 -7.98
N LEU A 80 19.42 7.13 -7.72
CA LEU A 80 19.79 5.80 -7.25
C LEU A 80 20.64 5.02 -8.24
N GLU A 81 20.38 5.16 -9.55
CA GLU A 81 21.21 4.58 -10.60
C GLU A 81 22.65 5.09 -10.54
N LYS A 82 22.85 6.38 -10.23
CA LYS A 82 24.19 6.96 -10.02
C LYS A 82 24.94 6.35 -8.85
N TYR A 83 24.20 5.91 -7.82
CA TYR A 83 24.76 5.16 -6.68
C TYR A 83 24.76 3.63 -6.89
N LYS A 84 24.60 3.16 -8.15
CA LYS A 84 24.66 1.74 -8.57
C LYS A 84 23.57 0.87 -7.94
N PHE A 85 22.45 1.44 -7.52
CA PHE A 85 21.26 0.69 -7.18
C PHE A 85 20.45 0.32 -8.42
N ASN A 86 19.56 -0.68 -8.29
CA ASN A 86 18.64 -1.10 -9.35
C ASN A 86 17.21 -0.60 -9.05
N PRO A 87 16.88 0.66 -9.35
CA PRO A 87 15.54 1.18 -9.13
C PRO A 87 14.56 0.65 -10.16
N ILE A 88 13.37 0.29 -9.71
CA ILE A 88 12.22 -0.05 -10.55
C ILE A 88 11.13 0.97 -10.33
N THR A 89 10.75 1.69 -11.37
CA THR A 89 9.67 2.68 -11.29
C THR A 89 8.33 2.09 -11.75
N LEU A 90 7.27 2.37 -10.99
CA LEU A 90 5.92 1.97 -11.37
C LEU A 90 5.40 2.89 -12.47
N LYS A 91 5.22 2.35 -13.69
CA LYS A 91 4.66 3.08 -14.83
C LYS A 91 3.25 3.58 -14.52
N GLY A 92 3.00 4.87 -14.71
CA GLY A 92 1.73 5.52 -14.35
C GLY A 92 1.53 5.76 -12.86
N GLY A 93 2.47 5.29 -12.01
CA GLY A 93 2.50 5.53 -10.58
C GLY A 93 1.33 4.94 -9.82
N TYR A 94 1.06 5.50 -8.63
CA TYR A 94 -0.01 5.06 -7.75
C TYR A 94 -1.40 5.09 -8.42
N LYS A 95 -1.63 6.01 -9.35
CA LYS A 95 -2.89 6.07 -10.11
C LYS A 95 -3.16 4.79 -10.90
N THR A 96 -2.12 4.20 -11.52
CA THR A 96 -2.26 2.93 -12.25
C THR A 96 -2.45 1.75 -11.30
N TYR A 97 -1.70 1.72 -10.19
CA TYR A 97 -1.89 0.73 -9.14
C TYR A 97 -3.33 0.78 -8.59
N ARG A 98 -3.84 1.98 -8.27
CA ARG A 98 -5.20 2.13 -7.75
C ARG A 98 -6.28 1.68 -8.74
N ARG A 99 -6.10 1.91 -10.03
CA ARG A 99 -7.00 1.38 -11.06
C ARG A 99 -7.01 -0.14 -11.04
N TRP A 100 -5.83 -0.76 -10.99
CA TRP A 100 -5.71 -2.21 -10.88
C TRP A 100 -6.39 -2.77 -9.62
N ILE A 101 -6.28 -2.09 -8.47
CA ILE A 101 -7.01 -2.45 -7.25
C ILE A 101 -8.54 -2.47 -7.50
N LEU A 102 -9.08 -1.42 -8.10
CA LEU A 102 -10.51 -1.32 -8.40
C LEU A 102 -10.96 -2.39 -9.40
N ASP A 103 -10.14 -2.64 -10.43
CA ASP A 103 -10.40 -3.69 -11.42
C ASP A 103 -10.42 -5.11 -10.79
N CYS A 104 -9.73 -5.33 -9.66
CA CYS A 104 -9.80 -6.59 -8.93
C CYS A 104 -11.20 -6.87 -8.37
N PHE A 105 -11.94 -5.86 -7.95
CA PHE A 105 -13.29 -6.01 -7.40
C PHE A 105 -14.33 -6.29 -8.49
N SER A 106 -14.09 -5.88 -9.72
CA SER A 106 -14.99 -6.17 -10.86
C SER A 106 -14.86 -7.61 -11.38
N LYS A 107 -13.95 -8.42 -10.85
CA LYS A 107 -13.82 -9.83 -11.23
C LYS A 107 -14.81 -10.69 -10.47
N LYS A 108 -15.29 -11.75 -11.11
CA LYS A 108 -16.11 -12.75 -10.44
C LYS A 108 -15.24 -13.65 -9.56
N TRP A 109 -15.47 -13.61 -8.27
CA TRP A 109 -14.81 -14.43 -7.27
C TRP A 109 -15.79 -15.44 -6.67
N ASN A 110 -15.35 -16.66 -6.39
CA ASN A 110 -16.15 -17.67 -5.70
C ASN A 110 -16.08 -17.44 -4.19
N ILE A 111 -16.92 -16.56 -3.66
CA ILE A 111 -16.94 -16.17 -2.26
C ILE A 111 -17.91 -17.04 -1.47
N ILE A 112 -17.43 -17.64 -0.38
CA ILE A 112 -18.23 -18.33 0.63
C ILE A 112 -18.23 -17.47 1.90
N ILE A 113 -19.40 -17.01 2.29
CA ILE A 113 -19.59 -16.16 3.46
C ILE A 113 -19.82 -17.01 4.70
N ILE A 114 -18.96 -16.86 5.71
CA ILE A 114 -19.10 -17.50 7.01
C ILE A 114 -19.97 -16.65 7.90
N GLY A 115 -21.24 -17.04 8.06
CA GLY A 115 -22.21 -16.36 8.93
C GLY A 115 -22.05 -16.75 10.40
N GLY A 116 -22.63 -15.94 11.27
CA GLY A 116 -22.69 -16.18 12.72
C GLY A 116 -22.69 -14.89 13.53
N LYS A 117 -23.28 -14.93 14.73
CA LYS A 117 -23.30 -13.81 15.67
C LYS A 117 -21.89 -13.45 16.16
N THR A 118 -21.71 -12.24 16.68
CA THR A 118 -20.47 -11.84 17.35
C THR A 118 -20.11 -12.84 18.46
N GLY A 119 -18.84 -13.26 18.53
CA GLY A 119 -18.36 -14.22 19.53
C GLY A 119 -18.53 -15.69 19.16
N THR A 120 -19.13 -16.05 18.01
CA THR A 120 -19.29 -17.45 17.57
C THR A 120 -18.02 -18.11 17.04
N GLY A 121 -16.90 -17.39 17.00
CA GLY A 121 -15.62 -17.95 16.57
C GLY A 121 -15.36 -17.91 15.06
N LYS A 122 -16.05 -17.05 14.30
CA LYS A 122 -15.82 -16.87 12.83
C LYS A 122 -14.33 -16.65 12.49
N THR A 123 -13.69 -15.70 13.18
CA THR A 123 -12.28 -15.38 12.95
C THR A 123 -11.35 -16.55 13.26
N ARG A 124 -11.67 -17.34 14.32
CA ARG A 124 -10.94 -18.58 14.62
C ARG A 124 -11.10 -19.62 13.51
N LEU A 125 -12.31 -19.76 12.97
CA LEU A 125 -12.57 -20.67 11.84
C LEU A 125 -11.79 -20.23 10.59
N LEU A 126 -11.77 -18.91 10.27
CA LEU A 126 -10.94 -18.40 9.16
C LEU A 126 -9.46 -18.71 9.36
N SER A 127 -8.93 -18.53 10.57
CA SER A 127 -7.53 -18.85 10.88
C SER A 127 -7.23 -20.35 10.71
N LEU A 128 -8.15 -21.23 11.10
CA LEU A 128 -8.01 -22.67 10.86
C LEU A 128 -8.04 -23.00 9.36
N LEU A 129 -8.97 -22.44 8.61
CA LEU A 129 -9.04 -22.62 7.16
C LEU A 129 -7.73 -22.16 6.48
N GLU A 130 -7.16 -21.04 6.91
CA GLU A 130 -5.86 -20.53 6.39
C GLU A 130 -4.72 -21.53 6.71
N GLN A 131 -4.67 -22.11 7.91
CA GLN A 131 -3.70 -23.14 8.27
C GLN A 131 -3.81 -24.37 7.35
N TYR A 132 -5.04 -24.75 6.97
CA TYR A 132 -5.30 -25.82 5.99
C TYR A 132 -5.15 -25.38 4.53
N LYS A 133 -4.55 -24.19 4.27
CA LYS A 133 -4.26 -23.66 2.93
C LYS A 133 -5.49 -23.30 2.08
N TYR A 134 -6.64 -23.11 2.71
CA TYR A 134 -7.79 -22.50 2.03
C TYR A 134 -7.57 -21.00 1.84
N GLN A 135 -8.20 -20.44 0.81
CA GLN A 135 -8.16 -18.99 0.54
C GLN A 135 -9.12 -18.26 1.49
N THR A 136 -8.59 -17.40 2.34
CA THR A 136 -9.38 -16.68 3.36
C THR A 136 -9.09 -15.18 3.33
N ILE A 137 -10.12 -14.38 3.61
CA ILE A 137 -9.99 -12.92 3.82
C ILE A 137 -10.55 -12.59 5.19
N ASP A 138 -9.71 -12.08 6.07
CA ASP A 138 -10.05 -11.53 7.38
C ASP A 138 -10.32 -10.02 7.23
N LEU A 139 -11.59 -9.66 7.06
CA LEU A 139 -12.00 -8.27 6.87
C LEU A 139 -11.82 -7.45 8.15
N GLU A 140 -12.11 -8.01 9.33
CA GLU A 140 -11.92 -7.37 10.63
C GLU A 140 -10.44 -7.06 10.85
N GLY A 141 -9.55 -8.01 10.59
CA GLY A 141 -8.10 -7.83 10.69
C GLY A 141 -7.58 -6.77 9.75
N PHE A 142 -8.04 -6.73 8.50
CA PHE A 142 -7.64 -5.69 7.55
C PHE A 142 -8.15 -4.30 7.92
N ALA A 143 -9.34 -4.21 8.51
CA ALA A 143 -9.93 -2.97 9.02
C ALA A 143 -9.32 -2.52 10.35
N CYS A 144 -8.57 -3.38 11.05
CA CYS A 144 -8.15 -3.18 12.45
C CYS A 144 -9.37 -2.86 13.35
N HIS A 145 -10.46 -3.65 13.22
CA HIS A 145 -11.72 -3.40 13.91
C HIS A 145 -12.59 -4.65 13.96
N ARG A 146 -13.15 -5.01 15.10
CA ARG A 146 -13.91 -6.25 15.33
C ARG A 146 -15.39 -6.16 14.97
N GLY A 147 -15.79 -5.36 14.00
CA GLY A 147 -17.16 -5.26 13.52
C GLY A 147 -18.22 -4.71 14.52
N SER A 148 -18.00 -4.82 15.82
CA SER A 148 -18.95 -4.37 16.86
C SER A 148 -18.81 -2.87 17.19
N THR A 149 -19.78 -2.28 17.92
CA THR A 149 -19.76 -0.87 18.34
C THR A 149 -18.44 -0.47 19.04
N PHE A 150 -17.84 -1.35 19.81
CA PHE A 150 -16.57 -1.13 20.51
C PHE A 150 -15.39 -1.87 19.86
N GLY A 151 -15.56 -2.33 18.63
CA GLY A 151 -14.60 -3.20 17.93
C GLY A 151 -13.21 -2.61 17.71
N GLY A 152 -13.08 -1.28 17.85
CA GLY A 152 -11.78 -0.60 17.74
C GLY A 152 -10.98 -0.56 19.05
N LEU A 153 -11.56 -0.94 20.19
CA LEU A 153 -10.86 -0.87 21.47
C LEU A 153 -9.70 -1.89 21.52
N GLY A 154 -8.51 -1.41 21.86
CA GLY A 154 -7.30 -2.22 21.92
C GLY A 154 -6.72 -2.63 20.56
N MET A 155 -7.31 -2.16 19.45
CA MET A 155 -6.81 -2.37 18.10
C MET A 155 -5.91 -1.21 17.64
N GLN A 156 -5.11 -1.46 16.63
CA GLN A 156 -4.36 -0.39 15.96
C GLN A 156 -5.32 0.60 15.29
N LYS A 157 -4.80 1.80 14.98
CA LYS A 157 -5.58 2.80 14.23
C LYS A 157 -6.07 2.21 12.91
N GLN A 158 -7.38 2.35 12.66
CA GLN A 158 -7.96 1.90 11.40
C GLN A 158 -7.28 2.53 10.19
N PRO A 159 -7.05 1.77 9.11
CA PRO A 159 -6.56 2.32 7.85
C PRO A 159 -7.57 3.27 7.22
N SER A 160 -7.15 4.05 6.23
CA SER A 160 -8.10 4.71 5.31
C SER A 160 -8.88 3.66 4.52
N ASN A 161 -10.07 4.03 4.02
CA ASN A 161 -10.85 3.12 3.17
C ASN A 161 -10.06 2.66 1.95
N GLU A 162 -9.33 3.57 1.31
CA GLU A 162 -8.44 3.27 0.19
C GLU A 162 -7.36 2.23 0.56
N GLN A 163 -6.74 2.34 1.75
CA GLN A 163 -5.75 1.37 2.20
C GLN A 163 -6.38 0.02 2.56
N PHE A 164 -7.58 0.01 3.10
CA PHE A 164 -8.35 -1.20 3.36
C PHE A 164 -8.66 -1.97 2.06
N GLU A 165 -9.17 -1.27 1.05
CA GLU A 165 -9.41 -1.83 -0.27
C GLU A 165 -8.13 -2.35 -0.93
N ASN A 166 -7.01 -1.61 -0.82
CA ASN A 166 -5.72 -2.05 -1.32
C ASN A 166 -5.33 -3.42 -0.72
N LYS A 167 -5.45 -3.58 0.61
CA LYS A 167 -5.13 -4.84 1.29
C LYS A 167 -6.00 -6.00 0.80
N ILE A 168 -7.30 -5.77 0.63
CA ILE A 168 -8.24 -6.79 0.12
C ILE A 168 -7.83 -7.21 -1.30
N ALA A 169 -7.60 -6.26 -2.20
CA ALA A 169 -7.27 -6.56 -3.58
C ALA A 169 -5.90 -7.25 -3.72
N GLU A 170 -4.90 -6.87 -2.91
CA GLU A 170 -3.60 -7.54 -2.85
C GLU A 170 -3.75 -9.00 -2.39
N LYS A 171 -4.59 -9.26 -1.39
CA LYS A 171 -4.88 -10.62 -0.94
C LYS A 171 -5.60 -11.43 -2.03
N LEU A 172 -6.63 -10.84 -2.66
CA LEU A 172 -7.34 -11.45 -3.80
C LEU A 172 -6.40 -11.80 -4.95
N TYR A 173 -5.43 -10.94 -5.26
CA TYR A 173 -4.46 -11.18 -6.33
C TYR A 173 -3.59 -12.41 -6.06
N SER A 174 -3.33 -12.74 -4.81
CA SER A 174 -2.56 -13.93 -4.42
C SER A 174 -3.35 -15.24 -4.58
N PHE A 175 -4.64 -15.16 -4.85
CA PHE A 175 -5.56 -16.31 -4.89
C PHE A 175 -5.75 -16.86 -6.30
N LYS A 176 -6.10 -18.14 -6.37
CA LYS A 176 -6.55 -18.79 -7.60
C LYS A 176 -8.05 -18.50 -7.78
N VAL A 177 -8.42 -17.89 -8.89
CA VAL A 177 -9.82 -17.48 -9.18
C VAL A 177 -10.81 -18.66 -9.14
N ILE A 178 -10.37 -19.86 -9.52
CA ILE A 178 -11.19 -21.06 -9.55
C ILE A 178 -11.55 -21.61 -8.15
N ASN A 179 -10.77 -21.27 -7.12
CA ASN A 179 -10.97 -21.78 -5.79
C ASN A 179 -11.94 -20.90 -5.00
N ASN A 180 -12.62 -21.51 -4.05
CA ASN A 180 -13.45 -20.79 -3.10
C ASN A 180 -12.61 -19.90 -2.17
N ILE A 181 -13.15 -18.72 -1.86
CA ILE A 181 -12.58 -17.76 -0.91
C ILE A 181 -13.53 -17.65 0.26
N PHE A 182 -13.06 -17.96 1.45
CA PHE A 182 -13.85 -17.87 2.67
C PHE A 182 -13.69 -16.47 3.28
N VAL A 183 -14.81 -15.82 3.57
CA VAL A 183 -14.87 -14.47 4.13
C VAL A 183 -15.88 -14.46 5.26
N GLU A 184 -15.60 -13.77 6.35
CA GLU A 184 -16.58 -13.60 7.41
C GLU A 184 -17.72 -12.64 7.01
N ALA A 185 -18.95 -12.97 7.47
CA ALA A 185 -20.09 -12.08 7.28
C ALA A 185 -19.94 -10.85 8.14
N GLU A 186 -19.79 -9.70 7.49
CA GLU A 186 -19.70 -8.40 8.14
C GLU A 186 -20.70 -7.41 7.55
N SER A 187 -21.00 -6.35 8.32
CA SER A 187 -21.79 -5.24 7.81
C SER A 187 -21.03 -4.50 6.70
N ALA A 188 -21.74 -3.77 5.84
CA ALA A 188 -21.13 -2.98 4.77
C ALA A 188 -20.03 -2.02 5.26
N ASN A 189 -20.07 -1.66 6.56
CA ASN A 189 -19.06 -0.83 7.18
C ASN A 189 -18.47 -1.55 8.41
N ILE A 190 -17.16 -1.62 8.48
CA ILE A 190 -16.38 -2.14 9.61
C ILE A 190 -15.67 -0.94 10.24
N GLY A 191 -16.31 -0.32 11.24
CA GLY A 191 -15.89 0.98 11.76
C GLY A 191 -15.91 2.04 10.66
N LYS A 192 -14.75 2.59 10.31
CA LYS A 192 -14.59 3.60 9.25
C LYS A 192 -14.34 3.01 7.87
N CYS A 193 -14.06 1.72 7.78
CA CYS A 193 -13.78 1.04 6.52
C CYS A 193 -15.08 0.55 5.89
N LYS A 194 -15.24 0.82 4.60
CA LYS A 194 -16.38 0.36 3.81
C LYS A 194 -15.94 -0.81 2.93
N ILE A 195 -16.70 -1.91 2.98
CA ILE A 195 -16.47 -3.05 2.08
C ILE A 195 -16.75 -2.60 0.64
N PRO A 196 -15.86 -2.92 -0.32
CA PRO A 196 -16.10 -2.59 -1.73
C PRO A 196 -17.41 -3.21 -2.21
N HIS A 197 -18.23 -2.43 -2.90
CA HIS A 197 -19.40 -2.92 -3.62
C HIS A 197 -19.02 -3.11 -5.10
N GLU A 198 -19.67 -4.09 -5.74
CA GLU A 198 -19.65 -4.24 -7.19
C GLU A 198 -20.28 -3.02 -7.89
#